data_ab7c30ac1779c8fd4eceace0f417408c
#
_entry.id   ab7c30ac1779c8fd4eceace0f417408c
#
_cell.length_a   1.000
_cell.length_b   1.000
_cell.length_c   1.000
_cell.angle_alpha   90.00
_cell.angle_beta   90.00
_cell.angle_gamma   90.00
#
_symmetry.space_group_name_H-M   'P 1'
#
loop_
_entity.id
_entity.type
_entity.pdbx_description
1 polymer ?
#
loop_
_entity_poly.entity_id
_entity_poly.type
_entity_poly.pdbx_seq_one_letter_code
_entity_poly.pdbx_strand_id
1 'polypeptide(L)'
;HLVVDVRVNDKYTNEELSKILVEAAPCKMTPRSLRLNSSSIGIDHELVQAGIALGRKTYGSPTLTDQAALNCPSVKLGPGLSTRSHTANEFIFVNEIEEAFKIYIDLIGKLL
;
A
#
# COMPACT_ATOMS: atom_id res chain seq x y z
N HIS A 1 -25.85 7.70 16.22
CA HIS A 1 -24.63 8.00 15.45
C HIS A 1 -24.13 6.75 14.75
N LEU A 2 -23.76 6.89 13.48
CA LEU A 2 -23.13 5.87 12.68
C LEU A 2 -21.70 6.34 12.35
N VAL A 3 -20.71 5.44 12.45
CA VAL A 3 -19.35 5.68 11.98
C VAL A 3 -19.09 4.73 10.82
N VAL A 4 -18.60 5.29 9.71
CA VAL A 4 -18.30 4.55 8.49
C VAL A 4 -16.81 4.68 8.23
N ASP A 5 -16.12 3.55 8.00
CA ASP A 5 -14.75 3.51 7.50
C ASP A 5 -14.79 3.37 5.97
N VAL A 6 -14.19 4.33 5.27
CA VAL A 6 -14.18 4.38 3.82
C VAL A 6 -12.75 4.13 3.33
N ARG A 7 -12.56 3.05 2.58
CA ARG A 7 -11.27 2.71 1.96
C ARG A 7 -11.22 3.28 0.55
N VAL A 8 -10.36 4.27 0.37
CA VAL A 8 -10.20 5.00 -0.89
C VAL A 8 -9.10 4.34 -1.72
N ASN A 9 -9.37 4.11 -2.99
CA ASN A 9 -8.33 3.66 -3.94
C ASN A 9 -7.53 4.86 -4.51
N ASP A 10 -6.57 4.57 -5.37
CA ASP A 10 -5.69 5.56 -5.99
C ASP A 10 -6.34 6.43 -7.09
N LYS A 11 -7.66 6.29 -7.32
CA LYS A 11 -8.41 7.10 -8.29
C LYS A 11 -8.98 8.39 -7.70
N TYR A 12 -9.05 8.46 -6.39
CA TYR A 12 -9.59 9.60 -5.65
C TYR A 12 -8.69 9.95 -4.48
N THR A 13 -8.64 11.23 -4.14
CA THR A 13 -8.17 11.68 -2.83
C THR A 13 -9.27 11.52 -1.79
N ASN A 14 -8.88 11.51 -0.52
CA ASN A 14 -9.85 11.47 0.57
C ASN A 14 -10.78 12.69 0.54
N GLU A 15 -10.27 13.87 0.16
CA GLU A 15 -11.03 15.11 0.04
C GLU A 15 -12.09 15.03 -1.08
N GLU A 16 -11.72 14.52 -2.25
CA GLU A 16 -12.64 14.37 -3.38
C GLU A 16 -13.76 13.40 -3.04
N LEU A 17 -13.40 12.22 -2.52
CA LEU A 17 -14.41 11.24 -2.15
C LEU A 17 -15.29 11.72 -1.00
N SER A 18 -14.73 12.43 -0.02
CA SER A 18 -15.52 13.03 1.07
C SER A 18 -16.59 13.99 0.56
N LYS A 19 -16.27 14.85 -0.42
CA LYS A 19 -17.24 15.75 -1.06
C LYS A 19 -18.38 14.97 -1.71
N ILE A 20 -18.05 13.96 -2.52
CA ILE A 20 -19.04 13.11 -3.19
C ILE A 20 -19.96 12.44 -2.17
N LEU A 21 -19.40 11.90 -1.08
CA LEU A 21 -20.17 11.22 -0.05
C LEU A 21 -21.09 12.17 0.73
N VAL A 22 -20.61 13.36 1.07
CA VAL A 22 -21.40 14.39 1.77
C VAL A 22 -22.57 14.86 0.89
N GLU A 23 -22.36 15.05 -0.41
CA GLU A 23 -23.42 15.46 -1.35
C GLU A 23 -24.45 14.35 -1.57
N ALA A 24 -24.03 13.10 -1.63
CA ALA A 24 -24.92 11.96 -1.87
C ALA A 24 -25.65 11.47 -0.62
N ALA A 25 -25.16 11.79 0.57
CA ALA A 25 -25.72 11.27 1.81
C ALA A 25 -27.09 11.94 2.14
N PRO A 26 -28.12 11.17 2.51
CA PRO A 26 -29.42 11.70 2.92
C PRO A 26 -29.42 12.28 4.35
N CYS A 27 -28.26 12.39 4.97
CA CYS A 27 -28.07 12.85 6.34
C CYS A 27 -26.79 13.67 6.48
N LYS A 28 -26.66 14.38 7.61
CA LYS A 28 -25.44 15.13 7.90
C LYS A 28 -24.25 14.18 8.06
N MET A 29 -23.26 14.34 7.22
CA MET A 29 -22.00 13.58 7.22
C MET A 29 -20.83 14.51 7.53
N THR A 30 -19.90 14.05 8.37
CA THR A 30 -18.72 14.85 8.76
C THR A 30 -17.51 13.92 8.77
N PRO A 31 -16.44 14.20 7.98
CA PRO A 31 -15.24 13.39 8.00
C PRO A 31 -14.50 13.56 9.34
N ARG A 32 -13.99 12.46 9.88
CA ARG A 32 -13.14 12.48 11.10
C ARG A 32 -11.69 12.76 10.77
N SER A 33 -11.20 12.23 9.65
CA SER A 33 -9.83 12.42 9.18
C SER A 33 -9.77 12.16 7.69
N LEU A 34 -9.01 12.98 6.97
CA LEU A 34 -8.74 12.86 5.53
C LEU A 34 -7.23 12.71 5.26
N ARG A 35 -6.43 12.51 6.32
CA ARG A 35 -4.97 12.65 6.29
C ARG A 35 -4.25 11.56 5.49
N LEU A 36 -4.70 10.30 5.56
CA LEU A 36 -3.99 9.17 5.00
C LEU A 36 -4.63 8.75 3.68
N ASN A 37 -4.12 9.30 2.58
CA ASN A 37 -4.54 8.90 1.24
C ASN A 37 -3.95 7.55 0.83
N SER A 38 -4.54 6.92 -0.19
CA SER A 38 -3.92 5.78 -0.84
C SER A 38 -2.63 6.20 -1.52
N SER A 39 -1.69 5.27 -1.62
CA SER A 39 -0.44 5.46 -2.34
C SER A 39 -0.45 4.65 -3.63
N SER A 40 0.17 5.19 -4.68
CA SER A 40 0.38 4.46 -5.93
C SER A 40 1.74 4.83 -6.54
N ILE A 41 2.20 3.97 -7.45
CA ILE A 41 3.42 4.17 -8.21
C ILE A 41 3.21 3.59 -9.61
N GLY A 42 3.69 4.30 -10.62
CA GLY A 42 3.60 3.85 -12.00
C GLY A 42 4.36 2.56 -12.24
N ILE A 43 3.81 1.70 -13.10
CA ILE A 43 4.47 0.43 -13.46
C ILE A 43 5.85 0.67 -14.09
N ASP A 44 6.02 1.78 -14.81
CA ASP A 44 7.27 2.14 -15.51
C ASP A 44 8.33 2.77 -14.59
N HIS A 45 8.00 2.99 -13.32
CA HIS A 45 8.94 3.57 -12.37
C HIS A 45 10.11 2.61 -12.10
N GLU A 46 11.33 3.15 -11.99
CA GLU A 46 12.58 2.38 -11.83
C GLU A 46 12.54 1.39 -10.66
N LEU A 47 11.97 1.78 -9.51
CA LEU A 47 11.77 0.88 -8.36
C LEU A 47 10.93 -0.35 -8.71
N VAL A 48 9.87 -0.16 -9.50
CA VAL A 48 8.98 -1.26 -9.92
C VAL A 48 9.68 -2.14 -10.94
N GLN A 49 10.35 -1.52 -11.92
CA GLN A 49 11.08 -2.25 -12.97
C GLN A 49 12.25 -3.05 -12.39
N ALA A 50 12.98 -2.50 -11.42
CA ALA A 50 14.03 -3.24 -10.71
C ALA A 50 13.46 -4.48 -9.98
N GLY A 51 12.31 -4.35 -9.34
CA GLY A 51 11.62 -5.47 -8.69
C GLY A 51 11.18 -6.55 -9.70
N ILE A 52 10.61 -6.15 -10.84
CA ILE A 52 10.21 -7.06 -11.93
C ILE A 52 11.44 -7.80 -12.48
N ALA A 53 12.55 -7.10 -12.69
CA ALA A 53 13.81 -7.70 -13.16
C ALA A 53 14.38 -8.74 -12.19
N LEU A 54 14.03 -8.66 -10.90
CA LEU A 54 14.34 -9.65 -9.87
C LEU A 54 13.25 -10.73 -9.73
N GLY A 55 12.34 -10.84 -10.70
CA GLY A 55 11.27 -11.85 -10.71
C GLY A 55 10.14 -11.59 -9.70
N ARG A 56 10.03 -10.39 -9.16
CA ARG A 56 8.92 -10.03 -8.27
C ARG A 56 7.68 -9.64 -9.06
N LYS A 57 6.52 -10.07 -8.56
CA LYS A 57 5.22 -9.73 -9.17
C LYS A 57 4.68 -8.45 -8.53
N THR A 58 4.03 -7.63 -9.34
CA THR A 58 3.32 -6.43 -8.87
C THR A 58 1.87 -6.74 -8.57
N TYR A 59 1.33 -6.12 -7.53
CA TYR A 59 -0.09 -6.22 -7.18
C TYR A 59 -0.52 -5.01 -6.33
N GLY A 60 -1.80 -4.69 -6.38
CA GLY A 60 -2.41 -3.71 -5.48
C GLY A 60 -2.74 -4.35 -4.13
N SER A 61 -2.44 -3.65 -3.03
CA SER A 61 -2.78 -4.09 -1.68
C SER A 61 -3.95 -3.27 -1.14
N PRO A 62 -4.99 -3.89 -0.56
CA PRO A 62 -6.10 -3.16 0.07
C PRO A 62 -5.74 -2.61 1.45
N THR A 63 -4.55 -2.91 1.96
CA THR A 63 -4.11 -2.49 3.29
C THR A 63 -3.44 -1.12 3.24
N LEU A 64 -3.90 -0.21 4.10
CA LEU A 64 -3.21 1.04 4.36
C LEU A 64 -1.96 0.77 5.19
N THR A 65 -0.84 1.36 4.80
CA THR A 65 0.45 1.25 5.48
C THR A 65 1.06 2.64 5.70
N ASP A 66 2.23 2.69 6.31
CA ASP A 66 2.98 3.94 6.52
C ASP A 66 3.31 4.67 5.20
N GLN A 67 3.22 3.99 4.04
CA GLN A 67 3.29 4.61 2.73
C GLN A 67 2.30 5.78 2.56
N ALA A 68 1.13 5.71 3.20
CA ALA A 68 0.13 6.78 3.14
C ALA A 68 0.61 8.10 3.78
N ALA A 69 1.70 8.06 4.56
CA ALA A 69 2.34 9.24 5.15
C ALA A 69 3.53 9.77 4.31
N LEU A 70 3.92 9.04 3.26
CA LEU A 70 5.01 9.42 2.38
C LEU A 70 4.49 10.28 1.22
N ASN A 71 5.18 11.38 0.93
CA ASN A 71 4.89 12.26 -0.21
C ASN A 71 5.87 11.98 -1.37
N CYS A 72 6.20 10.71 -1.60
CA CYS A 72 7.09 10.29 -2.67
C CYS A 72 6.64 8.95 -3.26
N PRO A 73 7.04 8.62 -4.50
CA PRO A 73 6.84 7.30 -5.06
C PRO A 73 7.44 6.23 -4.14
N SER A 74 6.68 5.20 -3.84
CA SER A 74 7.12 4.15 -2.92
C SER A 74 6.51 2.81 -3.27
N VAL A 75 7.23 1.73 -2.99
CA VAL A 75 6.76 0.36 -3.11
C VAL A 75 6.76 -0.33 -1.75
N LYS A 76 5.81 -1.22 -1.54
CA LYS A 76 5.83 -2.13 -0.40
C LYS A 76 6.50 -3.43 -0.85
N LEU A 77 7.56 -3.80 -0.18
CA LEU A 77 8.27 -5.06 -0.38
C LEU A 77 8.60 -5.64 0.99
N GLY A 78 8.37 -6.93 1.16
CA GLY A 78 8.67 -7.62 2.41
C GLY A 78 8.85 -9.12 2.20
N PRO A 79 9.49 -9.82 3.14
CA PRO A 79 9.58 -11.27 3.11
C PRO A 79 8.23 -11.94 3.39
N GLY A 80 8.09 -13.17 2.95
CA GLY A 80 6.90 -13.98 3.21
C GLY A 80 5.71 -13.65 2.31
N LEU A 81 4.55 -14.14 2.72
CA LEU A 81 3.29 -13.97 1.99
C LEU A 81 2.31 -13.10 2.77
N SER A 82 1.76 -12.08 2.15
CA SER A 82 0.75 -11.19 2.76
C SER A 82 -0.51 -11.94 3.25
N THR A 83 -0.81 -13.10 2.69
CA THR A 83 -1.96 -13.93 3.08
C THR A 83 -1.80 -14.56 4.47
N ARG A 84 -0.59 -14.59 5.02
CA ARG A 84 -0.32 -15.09 6.38
C ARG A 84 -0.45 -13.99 7.43
N SER A 85 -0.44 -12.72 7.02
CA SER A 85 -0.54 -11.57 7.91
C SER A 85 -1.96 -11.45 8.49
N HIS A 86 -2.04 -11.05 9.76
CA HIS A 86 -3.29 -10.90 10.50
C HIS A 86 -4.11 -12.20 10.63
N THR A 87 -3.46 -13.35 10.58
CA THR A 87 -4.09 -14.67 10.81
C THR A 87 -3.75 -15.20 12.20
N ALA A 88 -4.58 -16.13 12.70
CA ALA A 88 -4.20 -16.90 13.88
C ALA A 88 -2.92 -17.68 13.57
N ASN A 89 -1.94 -17.65 14.49
CA ASN A 89 -0.62 -18.24 14.30
C ASN A 89 0.15 -17.68 13.08
N GLU A 90 0.09 -16.37 12.89
CA GLU A 90 0.90 -15.67 11.88
C GLU A 90 2.37 -16.09 11.98
N PHE A 91 2.99 -16.42 10.85
CA PHE A 91 4.35 -16.92 10.80
C PHE A 91 5.08 -16.49 9.52
N ILE A 92 6.39 -16.56 9.58
CA ILE A 92 7.31 -16.43 8.45
C ILE A 92 8.38 -17.51 8.55
N PHE A 93 8.84 -18.03 7.44
CA PHE A 93 9.97 -18.95 7.42
C PHE A 93 11.30 -18.20 7.47
N VAL A 94 12.29 -18.74 8.16
CA VAL A 94 13.64 -18.12 8.27
C VAL A 94 14.30 -17.95 6.90
N ASN A 95 14.16 -18.92 6.01
CA ASN A 95 14.69 -18.83 4.65
C ASN A 95 14.04 -17.71 3.81
N GLU A 96 12.78 -17.35 4.08
CA GLU A 96 12.13 -16.20 3.42
C GLU A 96 12.77 -14.87 3.84
N ILE A 97 13.21 -14.78 5.11
CA ILE A 97 13.94 -13.61 5.62
C ILE A 97 15.32 -13.54 4.97
N GLU A 98 16.05 -14.67 4.90
CA GLU A 98 17.38 -14.74 4.25
C GLU A 98 17.31 -14.39 2.76
N GLU A 99 16.28 -14.88 2.05
CA GLU A 99 16.04 -14.52 0.65
C GLU A 99 15.75 -13.02 0.50
N ALA A 100 14.96 -12.43 1.40
CA ALA A 100 14.64 -11.00 1.35
C ALA A 100 15.89 -10.13 1.47
N PHE A 101 16.87 -10.48 2.30
CA PHE A 101 18.13 -9.75 2.38
C PHE A 101 18.85 -9.68 1.03
N LYS A 102 18.93 -10.80 0.31
CA LYS A 102 19.53 -10.84 -1.02
C LYS A 102 18.78 -9.98 -2.01
N ILE A 103 17.43 -10.09 -2.01
CA ILE A 103 16.56 -9.29 -2.87
C ILE A 103 16.74 -7.79 -2.61
N TYR A 104 16.83 -7.35 -1.35
CA TYR A 104 17.05 -5.95 -1.02
C TYR A 104 18.40 -5.44 -1.50
N ILE A 105 19.47 -6.22 -1.31
CA ILE A 105 20.82 -5.86 -1.80
C ILE A 105 20.82 -5.73 -3.32
N ASP A 106 20.24 -6.71 -4.02
CA ASP A 106 20.16 -6.71 -5.48
C ASP A 106 19.28 -5.58 -6.01
N LEU A 107 18.18 -5.27 -5.33
CA LEU A 107 17.28 -4.17 -5.70
C LEU A 107 17.99 -2.82 -5.57
N ILE A 108 18.64 -2.57 -4.44
CA ILE A 108 19.40 -1.33 -4.21
C ILE A 108 20.54 -1.22 -5.21
N GLY A 109 21.27 -2.31 -5.48
CA GLY A 109 22.36 -2.33 -6.45
C GLY A 109 21.93 -2.07 -7.90
N LYS A 110 20.64 -2.26 -8.24
CA LYS A 110 20.08 -1.90 -9.56
C LYS A 110 19.69 -0.43 -9.67
N LEU A 111 19.52 0.25 -8.54
CA LEU A 111 19.07 1.65 -8.48
C LEU A 111 20.22 2.64 -8.30
N LEU A 112 21.41 2.16 -7.91
CA LEU A 112 22.65 2.92 -7.78
C LEU A 112 23.49 2.85 -9.05
#